data_83eac18331b08f0b6fc527036a895dd0
#
_entry.id   83eac18331b08f0b6fc527036a895dd0
#
_cell.length_a   1.000
_cell.length_b   1.000
_cell.length_c   1.000
_cell.angle_alpha   90.00
_cell.angle_beta   90.00
_cell.angle_gamma   90.00
#
_symmetry.space_group_name_H-M   'P 1'
#
loop_
_entity.id
_entity.type
_entity.pdbx_description
1 polymer ?
#
loop_
_entity_poly.entity_id
_entity_poly.type
_entity_poly.pdbx_seq_one_letter_code
_entity_poly.pdbx_strand_id
1 'polypeptide(L)'
;MINKPEGIQVLSGDEYTTLIQEALMNSGKVYDPTSDPEFAYDVNQPYYFYNYGQNTDWYDEITHTGFSQDHTASISGGGDKAQYRASIGYYNANSVVIGTGLNRMNARLNVDYNVSKQIKFSASMAYTRTDDRKNYISYFSTSQNVSNMAFTRMPNMSVYEYNEIGILT
;
A
#
# COMPACT_ATOMS: atom_id res chain seq x y z
N MET A 1 3.17 15.03 4.04
CA MET A 1 2.42 14.00 4.79
C MET A 1 1.20 13.66 3.97
N ILE A 2 0.93 12.40 3.71
CA ILE A 2 -0.24 11.92 2.97
C ILE A 2 -1.14 11.25 4.00
N ASN A 3 -2.27 11.89 4.31
CA ASN A 3 -3.19 11.34 5.30
C ASN A 3 -3.81 10.04 4.77
N LYS A 4 -4.00 9.09 5.67
CA LYS A 4 -4.81 7.92 5.43
C LYS A 4 -6.23 8.36 5.04
N PRO A 5 -6.79 7.90 3.91
CA PRO A 5 -8.20 8.15 3.60
C PRO A 5 -9.09 7.47 4.64
N GLU A 6 -10.24 8.07 4.92
CA GLU A 6 -11.25 7.38 5.73
C GLU A 6 -11.70 6.11 5.01
N GLY A 7 -11.71 4.99 5.74
CA GLY A 7 -12.22 3.72 5.24
C GLY A 7 -13.74 3.76 5.06
N ILE A 8 -14.26 2.90 4.20
CA ILE A 8 -15.69 2.63 4.16
C ILE A 8 -16.04 1.85 5.42
N GLN A 9 -17.13 2.22 6.09
CA GLN A 9 -17.61 1.44 7.23
C GLN A 9 -18.01 0.04 6.75
N VAL A 10 -17.34 -0.97 7.27
CA VAL A 10 -17.62 -2.39 7.02
C VAL A 10 -18.28 -3.00 8.26
N LEU A 11 -18.83 -4.20 8.13
CA LEU A 11 -19.39 -4.93 9.26
C LEU A 11 -18.27 -5.26 10.27
N SER A 12 -18.61 -5.20 11.54
CA SER A 12 -17.77 -5.78 12.60
C SER A 12 -17.74 -7.30 12.52
N GLY A 13 -16.78 -7.93 13.21
CA GLY A 13 -16.70 -9.39 13.30
C GLY A 13 -18.00 -10.03 13.80
N ASP A 14 -18.62 -9.44 14.83
CA ASP A 14 -19.87 -9.92 15.42
C ASP A 14 -21.06 -9.76 14.46
N GLU A 15 -21.20 -8.59 13.83
CA GLU A 15 -22.26 -8.35 12.82
C GLU A 15 -22.13 -9.28 11.63
N TYR A 16 -20.90 -9.50 11.15
CA TYR A 16 -20.62 -10.42 10.06
C TYR A 16 -20.98 -11.85 10.43
N THR A 17 -20.57 -12.32 11.60
CA THR A 17 -20.87 -13.66 12.12
C THR A 17 -22.38 -13.87 12.24
N THR A 18 -23.10 -12.91 12.83
CA THR A 18 -24.56 -12.94 12.96
C THR A 18 -25.22 -13.02 11.57
N LEU A 19 -24.79 -12.21 10.62
CA LEU A 19 -25.32 -12.20 9.27
C LEU A 19 -25.12 -13.55 8.56
N ILE A 20 -23.95 -14.17 8.71
CA ILE A 20 -23.68 -15.49 8.12
C ILE A 20 -24.54 -16.59 8.77
N GLN A 21 -24.69 -16.57 10.10
CA GLN A 21 -25.57 -17.51 10.81
C GLN A 21 -27.02 -17.37 10.33
N GLU A 22 -27.53 -16.16 10.18
CA GLU A 22 -28.87 -15.91 9.63
C GLU A 22 -29.00 -16.38 8.16
N ALA A 23 -27.97 -16.13 7.34
CA ALA A 23 -27.97 -16.58 5.95
C ALA A 23 -27.97 -18.11 5.84
N LEU A 24 -27.25 -18.82 6.69
CA LEU A 24 -27.26 -20.28 6.77
C LEU A 24 -28.64 -20.81 7.15
N MET A 25 -29.28 -20.23 8.18
CA MET A 25 -30.64 -20.61 8.57
C MET A 25 -31.68 -20.33 7.47
N ASN A 26 -31.59 -19.21 6.80
CA ASN A 26 -32.49 -18.83 5.70
C ASN A 26 -32.30 -19.70 4.45
N SER A 27 -31.13 -20.31 4.27
CA SER A 27 -30.87 -21.26 3.16
C SER A 27 -31.47 -22.65 3.40
N GLY A 28 -32.15 -22.88 4.55
CA GLY A 28 -32.67 -24.18 4.97
C GLY A 28 -31.63 -25.08 5.62
N LYS A 29 -30.42 -24.57 5.85
CA LYS A 29 -29.41 -25.29 6.67
C LYS A 29 -29.61 -24.87 8.14
N VAL A 30 -29.44 -25.84 9.03
CA VAL A 30 -29.35 -25.55 10.45
C VAL A 30 -27.90 -25.15 10.71
N TYR A 31 -27.70 -23.96 11.28
CA TYR A 31 -26.38 -23.58 11.79
C TYR A 31 -25.94 -24.58 12.84
N ASP A 32 -24.78 -25.18 12.64
CA ASP A 32 -24.21 -26.16 13.54
C ASP A 32 -22.77 -25.73 13.91
N PRO A 33 -22.53 -25.40 15.19
CA PRO A 33 -21.19 -25.02 15.65
C PRO A 33 -20.08 -26.03 15.37
N THR A 34 -20.45 -27.29 15.12
CA THR A 34 -19.46 -28.35 14.82
C THR A 34 -19.09 -28.41 13.34
N SER A 35 -19.97 -27.98 12.47
CA SER A 35 -19.72 -27.91 11.01
C SER A 35 -19.29 -26.53 10.52
N ASP A 36 -19.63 -25.47 11.26
CA ASP A 36 -19.31 -24.07 10.96
C ASP A 36 -18.59 -23.41 12.15
N PRO A 37 -17.46 -23.99 12.62
CA PRO A 37 -16.81 -23.59 13.89
C PRO A 37 -16.20 -22.17 13.81
N GLU A 38 -15.92 -21.64 12.63
CA GLU A 38 -15.43 -20.28 12.40
C GLU A 38 -16.47 -19.21 12.75
N PHE A 39 -17.71 -19.57 12.99
CA PHE A 39 -18.79 -18.66 13.42
C PHE A 39 -19.36 -19.01 14.79
N ALA A 40 -18.74 -19.96 15.51
CA ALA A 40 -19.30 -20.49 16.77
C ALA A 40 -18.86 -19.75 18.02
N TYR A 41 -17.72 -19.03 18.01
CA TYR A 41 -17.10 -18.41 19.20
C TYR A 41 -16.93 -19.38 20.38
N ASP A 42 -16.64 -20.67 20.09
CA ASP A 42 -16.49 -21.67 21.13
C ASP A 42 -15.06 -21.67 21.71
N VAL A 43 -14.94 -21.30 22.97
CA VAL A 43 -13.65 -21.28 23.71
C VAL A 43 -13.04 -22.68 23.88
N ASN A 44 -13.84 -23.76 23.73
CA ASN A 44 -13.35 -25.13 23.78
C ASN A 44 -12.73 -25.60 22.47
N GLN A 45 -12.80 -24.76 21.45
CA GLN A 45 -12.13 -24.95 20.16
C GLN A 45 -11.10 -23.82 19.94
N PRO A 46 -9.93 -23.84 20.60
CA PRO A 46 -9.02 -22.69 20.64
C PRO A 46 -8.57 -22.23 19.26
N TYR A 47 -8.30 -23.15 18.31
CA TYR A 47 -7.95 -22.80 16.94
C TYR A 47 -8.98 -21.84 16.31
N TYR A 48 -10.26 -22.21 16.31
CA TYR A 48 -11.31 -21.39 15.71
C TYR A 48 -11.59 -20.13 16.52
N PHE A 49 -11.62 -20.23 17.84
CA PHE A 49 -11.86 -19.10 18.72
C PHE A 49 -10.82 -17.98 18.52
N TYR A 50 -9.52 -18.32 18.53
CA TYR A 50 -8.48 -17.31 18.37
C TYR A 50 -8.31 -16.83 16.92
N ASN A 51 -8.55 -17.68 15.93
CA ASN A 51 -8.40 -17.30 14.51
C ASN A 51 -9.63 -16.60 13.91
N TYR A 52 -10.85 -16.82 14.48
CA TYR A 52 -12.11 -16.33 13.91
C TYR A 52 -12.99 -15.58 14.91
N GLY A 53 -12.60 -15.47 16.15
CA GLY A 53 -13.31 -14.71 17.19
C GLY A 53 -12.81 -13.27 17.34
N GLN A 54 -12.38 -12.63 16.27
CA GLN A 54 -11.79 -11.30 16.29
C GLN A 54 -12.71 -10.25 15.66
N ASN A 55 -12.30 -8.99 15.76
CA ASN A 55 -12.92 -7.87 15.05
C ASN A 55 -11.81 -7.07 14.37
N THR A 56 -11.39 -7.51 13.18
CA THR A 56 -10.25 -6.97 12.47
C THR A 56 -10.71 -5.97 11.41
N ASP A 57 -10.27 -4.73 11.56
CA ASP A 57 -10.34 -3.73 10.47
C ASP A 57 -9.17 -3.95 9.51
N TRP A 58 -9.40 -4.79 8.50
CA TRP A 58 -8.40 -5.10 7.47
C TRP A 58 -7.89 -3.88 6.72
N TYR A 59 -8.72 -2.83 6.59
CA TYR A 59 -8.29 -1.61 5.94
C TYR A 59 -7.29 -0.84 6.82
N ASP A 60 -7.51 -0.84 8.13
CA ASP A 60 -6.58 -0.23 9.10
C ASP A 60 -5.25 -0.98 9.13
N GLU A 61 -5.29 -2.30 9.10
CA GLU A 61 -4.10 -3.16 9.14
C GLU A 61 -3.17 -2.98 7.92
N ILE A 62 -3.74 -2.67 6.75
CA ILE A 62 -2.96 -2.50 5.52
C ILE A 62 -2.58 -1.05 5.22
N THR A 63 -3.04 -0.09 6.01
CA THR A 63 -2.84 1.33 5.73
C THR A 63 -2.18 2.06 6.88
N HIS A 64 -1.40 3.06 6.54
CA HIS A 64 -0.78 3.99 7.48
C HIS A 64 -0.69 5.39 6.88
N THR A 65 -0.36 6.37 7.70
CA THR A 65 -0.07 7.71 7.18
C THR A 65 1.20 7.68 6.32
N GLY A 66 1.07 8.05 5.06
CA GLY A 66 2.18 8.13 4.13
C GLY A 66 3.02 9.39 4.36
N PHE A 67 4.28 9.31 3.94
CA PHE A 67 5.19 10.44 3.98
C PHE A 67 5.85 10.61 2.62
N SER A 68 5.88 11.86 2.13
CA SER A 68 6.60 12.18 0.90
C SER A 68 7.54 13.37 1.11
N GLN A 69 8.68 13.32 0.43
CA GLN A 69 9.66 14.39 0.42
C GLN A 69 10.16 14.59 -1.00
N ASP A 70 10.37 15.85 -1.37
CA ASP A 70 10.94 16.25 -2.64
C ASP A 70 12.06 17.26 -2.37
N HIS A 71 13.25 16.93 -2.83
CA HIS A 71 14.43 17.75 -2.69
C HIS A 71 14.98 18.07 -4.07
N THR A 72 15.10 19.33 -4.37
CA THR A 72 15.69 19.78 -5.64
C THR A 72 16.79 20.80 -5.36
N ALA A 73 17.94 20.57 -5.98
CA ALA A 73 19.03 21.54 -5.99
C ALA A 73 19.35 21.92 -7.43
N SER A 74 19.61 23.18 -7.65
CA SER A 74 20.02 23.67 -8.98
C SER A 74 21.10 24.72 -8.86
N ILE A 75 21.99 24.72 -9.85
CA ILE A 75 23.02 25.70 -10.04
C ILE A 75 22.97 26.21 -11.48
N SER A 76 23.14 27.49 -11.68
CA SER A 76 23.28 28.07 -12.99
C SER A 76 24.33 29.17 -12.95
N GLY A 77 25.04 29.33 -14.05
CA GLY A 77 26.04 30.35 -14.19
C GLY A 77 26.45 30.52 -15.64
N GLY A 78 27.33 31.46 -15.86
CA GLY A 78 27.86 31.70 -17.18
C GLY A 78 28.26 33.16 -17.41
N GLY A 79 28.73 33.41 -18.59
CA GLY A 79 29.09 34.72 -19.12
C GLY A 79 28.77 34.82 -20.62
N ASP A 80 29.39 35.77 -21.31
CA ASP A 80 29.11 36.06 -22.72
C ASP A 80 29.38 34.88 -23.66
N LYS A 81 30.31 34.00 -23.27
CA LYS A 81 30.69 32.84 -24.12
C LYS A 81 30.04 31.55 -23.73
N ALA A 82 29.69 31.36 -22.46
CA ALA A 82 29.15 30.09 -21.97
C ALA A 82 28.06 30.34 -20.91
N GLN A 83 27.01 29.55 -20.98
CA GLN A 83 25.96 29.49 -19.96
C GLN A 83 25.69 28.03 -19.64
N TYR A 84 25.46 27.76 -18.36
CA TYR A 84 25.11 26.41 -17.92
C TYR A 84 24.02 26.42 -16.84
N ARG A 85 23.26 25.36 -16.80
CA ARG A 85 22.32 25.06 -15.72
C ARG A 85 22.38 23.57 -15.43
N ALA A 86 22.68 23.25 -14.18
CA ALA A 86 22.61 21.88 -13.69
C ALA A 86 21.57 21.78 -12.58
N SER A 87 20.82 20.70 -12.52
CA SER A 87 19.89 20.41 -11.44
C SER A 87 19.89 18.94 -11.11
N ILE A 88 19.70 18.64 -9.84
CA ILE A 88 19.46 17.31 -9.32
C ILE A 88 18.18 17.34 -8.47
N GLY A 89 17.41 16.27 -8.52
CA GLY A 89 16.21 16.12 -7.70
C GLY A 89 16.15 14.70 -7.13
N TYR A 90 15.65 14.61 -5.92
CA TYR A 90 15.35 13.36 -5.24
C TYR A 90 13.94 13.42 -4.67
N TYR A 91 13.08 12.53 -5.13
CA TYR A 91 11.73 12.35 -4.64
C TYR A 91 11.62 10.98 -3.97
N ASN A 92 11.12 10.95 -2.75
CA ASN A 92 10.78 9.73 -2.02
C ASN A 92 9.36 9.85 -1.51
N ALA A 93 8.54 8.83 -1.77
CA ALA A 93 7.21 8.72 -1.21
C ALA A 93 6.99 7.30 -0.68
N ASN A 94 6.62 7.21 0.59
CA ASN A 94 5.97 6.03 1.15
C ASN A 94 4.47 6.21 0.97
N SER A 95 3.84 5.26 0.31
CA SER A 95 2.40 5.28 0.07
C SER A 95 1.61 5.03 1.37
N VAL A 96 0.31 5.23 1.30
CA VAL A 96 -0.61 4.93 2.40
C VAL A 96 -0.76 3.42 2.62
N VAL A 97 -0.65 2.62 1.56
CA VAL A 97 -0.70 1.16 1.65
C VAL A 97 0.68 0.61 1.98
N ILE A 98 0.76 -0.26 2.99
CA ILE A 98 2.02 -0.88 3.43
C ILE A 98 2.74 -1.59 2.28
N GLY A 99 4.07 -1.54 2.28
CA GLY A 99 4.89 -2.18 1.24
C GLY A 99 4.89 -1.48 -0.12
N THR A 100 4.20 -0.33 -0.28
CA THR A 100 4.19 0.44 -1.52
C THR A 100 4.89 1.79 -1.39
N GLY A 101 5.46 2.27 -2.47
CA GLY A 101 6.16 3.55 -2.47
C GLY A 101 6.91 3.81 -3.77
N LEU A 102 7.44 5.01 -3.89
CA LEU A 102 8.13 5.48 -5.08
C LEU A 102 9.40 6.24 -4.70
N ASN A 103 10.52 5.87 -5.31
CA ASN A 103 11.75 6.65 -5.28
C ASN A 103 12.07 7.13 -6.69
N ARG A 104 12.36 8.40 -6.86
CA ARG A 104 12.75 8.96 -8.14
C ARG A 104 13.94 9.90 -7.98
N MET A 105 14.99 9.62 -8.73
CA MET A 105 16.13 10.52 -8.90
C MET A 105 16.10 11.10 -10.31
N ASN A 106 16.37 12.37 -10.41
CA ASN A 106 16.53 13.05 -11.68
C ASN A 106 17.77 13.94 -11.68
N ALA A 107 18.42 14.04 -12.81
CA ALA A 107 19.50 14.98 -13.06
C ALA A 107 19.34 15.61 -14.43
N ARG A 108 19.60 16.89 -14.53
CA ARG A 108 19.55 17.61 -15.80
C ARG A 108 20.75 18.56 -15.90
N LEU A 109 21.34 18.57 -17.09
CA LEU A 109 22.41 19.49 -17.44
C LEU A 109 22.10 20.14 -18.79
N ASN A 110 22.10 21.46 -18.83
CA ASN A 110 22.03 22.23 -20.05
C ASN A 110 23.29 23.11 -20.13
N VAL A 111 23.89 23.13 -21.29
CA VAL A 111 25.08 23.93 -21.60
C VAL A 111 24.89 24.60 -22.94
N ASP A 112 25.08 25.90 -22.96
CA ASP A 112 25.15 26.71 -24.17
C ASP A 112 26.54 27.32 -24.27
N TYR A 113 27.18 27.17 -25.41
CA TYR A 113 28.51 27.71 -25.67
C TYR A 113 28.58 28.40 -27.01
N ASN A 114 28.92 29.69 -27.01
CA ASN A 114 29.14 30.48 -28.19
C ASN A 114 30.59 30.28 -28.65
N VAL A 115 30.79 29.40 -29.65
CA VAL A 115 32.11 29.11 -30.21
C VAL A 115 32.65 30.35 -30.96
N SER A 116 31.77 31.04 -31.66
CA SER A 116 32.05 32.31 -32.32
C SER A 116 30.77 33.16 -32.39
N LYS A 117 30.84 34.37 -32.96
CA LYS A 117 29.66 35.22 -33.21
C LYS A 117 28.60 34.53 -34.09
N GLN A 118 29.00 33.54 -34.88
CA GLN A 118 28.14 32.84 -35.85
C GLN A 118 27.85 31.40 -35.49
N ILE A 119 28.57 30.82 -34.50
CA ILE A 119 28.47 29.42 -34.17
C ILE A 119 28.14 29.31 -32.66
N LYS A 120 26.98 28.71 -32.38
CA LYS A 120 26.55 28.35 -31.04
C LYS A 120 26.45 26.83 -30.92
N PHE A 121 26.99 26.27 -29.83
CA PHE A 121 26.83 24.88 -29.43
C PHE A 121 25.88 24.83 -28.25
N SER A 122 24.86 23.96 -28.32
CA SER A 122 23.91 23.72 -27.24
C SER A 122 23.81 22.22 -26.94
N ALA A 123 23.93 21.84 -25.70
CA ALA A 123 23.76 20.47 -25.24
C ALA A 123 22.78 20.41 -24.08
N SER A 124 21.87 19.44 -24.12
CA SER A 124 20.91 19.14 -23.05
C SER A 124 20.97 17.66 -22.72
N MET A 125 21.23 17.34 -21.49
CA MET A 125 21.25 15.97 -20.96
C MET A 125 20.22 15.86 -19.82
N ALA A 126 19.46 14.77 -19.82
CA ALA A 126 18.54 14.45 -18.72
C ALA A 126 18.66 12.97 -18.36
N TYR A 127 18.69 12.70 -17.09
CA TYR A 127 18.68 11.36 -16.53
C TYR A 127 17.56 11.25 -15.49
N THR A 128 16.80 10.18 -15.55
CA THR A 128 15.78 9.88 -14.55
C THR A 128 15.83 8.40 -14.23
N ARG A 129 15.87 8.09 -12.94
CA ARG A 129 15.70 6.73 -12.41
C ARG A 129 14.50 6.73 -11.48
N THR A 130 13.61 5.77 -11.70
CA THR A 130 12.43 5.56 -10.87
C THR A 130 12.45 4.12 -10.37
N ASP A 131 12.35 3.97 -9.05
CA ASP A 131 12.19 2.68 -8.37
C ASP A 131 10.79 2.69 -7.74
N ASP A 132 9.86 1.94 -8.33
CA ASP A 132 8.48 1.80 -7.89
C ASP A 132 8.34 0.52 -7.06
N ARG A 133 8.06 0.68 -5.76
CA ARG A 133 7.83 -0.44 -4.85
C ARG A 133 6.34 -0.79 -4.86
N LYS A 134 6.04 -1.97 -5.38
CA LYS A 134 4.69 -2.55 -5.39
C LYS A 134 4.66 -3.73 -4.43
N ASN A 135 3.53 -3.92 -3.74
CA ASN A 135 3.35 -5.15 -3.02
C ASN A 135 3.20 -6.32 -3.99
N TYR A 136 3.50 -7.53 -3.51
CA TYR A 136 3.55 -8.74 -4.33
C TYR A 136 2.24 -9.01 -5.08
N ILE A 137 1.10 -8.78 -4.44
CA ILE A 137 -0.22 -9.05 -5.02
C ILE A 137 -0.54 -8.08 -6.16
N SER A 138 -0.18 -6.80 -6.04
CA SER A 138 -0.35 -5.82 -7.12
C SER A 138 0.51 -6.12 -8.35
N TYR A 139 1.58 -6.89 -8.18
CA TYR A 139 2.45 -7.27 -9.30
C TYR A 139 1.82 -8.36 -10.17
N PHE A 140 1.08 -9.32 -9.58
CA PHE A 140 0.55 -10.47 -10.30
C PHE A 140 -0.89 -10.31 -10.81
N SER A 141 -1.68 -9.41 -10.23
CA SER A 141 -3.06 -9.21 -10.64
C SER A 141 -3.57 -7.81 -10.33
N THR A 142 -4.07 -7.13 -11.35
CA THR A 142 -4.74 -5.83 -11.19
C THR A 142 -6.09 -5.92 -10.48
N SER A 143 -6.71 -7.09 -10.48
CA SER A 143 -7.99 -7.35 -9.80
C SER A 143 -7.84 -7.80 -8.34
N GLN A 144 -6.66 -8.26 -7.94
CA GLN A 144 -6.34 -8.69 -6.57
C GLN A 144 -5.34 -7.73 -5.93
N ASN A 145 -5.67 -6.46 -5.84
CA ASN A 145 -4.85 -5.54 -5.06
C ASN A 145 -5.14 -5.74 -3.55
N VAL A 146 -4.18 -5.39 -2.72
CA VAL A 146 -4.28 -5.53 -1.26
C VAL A 146 -5.50 -4.79 -0.69
N SER A 147 -5.88 -3.66 -1.27
CA SER A 147 -7.06 -2.90 -0.85
C SER A 147 -8.35 -3.67 -1.11
N ASN A 148 -8.50 -4.31 -2.28
CA ASN A 148 -9.66 -5.13 -2.56
C ASN A 148 -9.74 -6.35 -1.62
N MET A 149 -8.59 -6.95 -1.30
CA MET A 149 -8.54 -8.06 -0.34
C MET A 149 -8.98 -7.63 1.06
N ALA A 150 -8.61 -6.42 1.49
CA ALA A 150 -9.03 -5.90 2.79
C ALA A 150 -10.56 -5.76 2.90
N PHE A 151 -11.25 -5.40 1.81
CA PHE A 151 -12.71 -5.28 1.80
C PHE A 151 -13.46 -6.59 1.59
N THR A 152 -12.77 -7.64 1.13
CA THR A 152 -13.39 -8.95 0.86
C THR A 152 -13.06 -10.00 1.91
N ARG A 153 -12.11 -9.73 2.78
CA ARG A 153 -11.70 -10.64 3.83
C ARG A 153 -12.68 -10.57 5.01
N MET A 154 -12.94 -11.71 5.62
CA MET A 154 -13.88 -11.81 6.75
C MET A 154 -13.36 -10.99 7.96
N PRO A 155 -14.16 -10.07 8.51
CA PRO A 155 -13.72 -9.22 9.61
C PRO A 155 -13.57 -9.96 10.95
N ASN A 156 -14.14 -11.14 11.08
CA ASN A 156 -13.99 -12.00 12.26
C ASN A 156 -12.66 -12.77 12.30
N MET A 157 -11.85 -12.73 11.22
CA MET A 157 -10.54 -13.38 11.18
C MET A 157 -9.48 -12.59 11.94
N SER A 158 -8.54 -13.32 12.55
CA SER A 158 -7.32 -12.73 13.13
C SER A 158 -6.32 -12.30 12.05
N VAL A 159 -5.52 -11.28 12.36
CA VAL A 159 -4.35 -10.86 11.56
C VAL A 159 -3.25 -11.94 11.61
N TYR A 160 -3.12 -12.60 12.74
CA TYR A 160 -2.10 -13.62 12.98
C TYR A 160 -2.75 -15.00 13.08
N GLU A 161 -1.99 -16.04 12.75
CA GLU A 161 -2.45 -17.41 12.86
C GLU A 161 -2.12 -17.99 14.25
N TYR A 162 -3.10 -18.67 14.85
CA TYR A 162 -2.96 -19.38 16.09
C TYR A 162 -3.08 -20.88 15.83
N ASN A 163 -2.29 -21.67 16.57
CA ASN A 163 -2.34 -23.12 16.47
C ASN A 163 -3.55 -23.73 17.22
N GLU A 164 -3.66 -25.06 17.19
CA GLU A 164 -4.79 -25.80 17.80
C GLU A 164 -4.94 -25.58 19.31
N ILE A 165 -3.92 -25.13 20.00
CA ILE A 165 -3.92 -24.81 21.44
C ILE A 165 -3.96 -23.31 21.72
N GLY A 166 -4.17 -22.49 20.68
CA GLY A 166 -4.30 -21.03 20.83
C GLY A 166 -2.99 -20.27 21.06
N ILE A 167 -1.86 -20.84 20.66
CA ILE A 167 -0.55 -20.18 20.71
C ILE A 167 -0.25 -19.59 19.32
N LEU A 168 0.22 -18.35 19.30
CA LEU A 168 0.65 -17.66 18.10
C LEU A 168 1.79 -18.43 17.39
N THR A 169 1.64 -18.69 16.10
CA THR A 169 2.63 -19.41 15.27
C THR A 169 3.58 -18.48 14.54
#